data_cde2bd99bf616d3e8cd9ca0ff4653d2e
#
_entry.id   cde2bd99bf616d3e8cd9ca0ff4653d2e
#
_cell.length_a   1.000
_cell.length_b   1.000
_cell.length_c   1.000
_cell.angle_alpha   90.00
_cell.angle_beta   90.00
_cell.angle_gamma   90.00
#
_symmetry.space_group_name_H-M   'P 1'
#
loop_
_entity.id
_entity.type
_entity.pdbx_description
1 polymer ?
#
loop_
_entity_poly.entity_id
_entity_poly.type
_entity_poly.pdbx_seq_one_letter_code
_entity_poly.pdbx_strand_id
1 'polypeptide(L)'
;MCGIGGVSSKKISLITEEKILKMKRYLVHRGPDDEGHYKSNKIIMIHTRLAIIDIKGGVQPIENSDYTLTANGEIYNDLEIRKENEKYKYQTGSDSESIISVYDNFGIDGFKKLRGMFAFALFDKKKEELIIGRDPFGIKPIYFCIKDGSFIYSSEPQSIIKSKLFNPNIGVNKVKELLQLQFCSGRETIFKGIYRLRPGEILIIKDGNISESHIFQKTDSLKKTIINDDDILEKLQESVSLHQRSDVPYGLFFSGGIDSSIVLYLMSLFN
;
A
#
# COMPACT_ATOMS: atom_id res chain seq x y z
N MET A 1 5.49 -4.21 -9.39
CA MET A 1 4.88 -3.73 -8.11
C MET A 1 5.87 -2.80 -7.43
N CYS A 2 5.41 -1.65 -6.97
CA CYS A 2 6.29 -0.70 -6.28
C CYS A 2 6.79 -1.22 -4.92
N GLY A 3 7.85 -0.60 -4.40
CA GLY A 3 8.34 -0.79 -3.05
C GLY A 3 8.25 0.50 -2.26
N ILE A 4 7.70 0.46 -1.07
CA ILE A 4 7.67 1.59 -0.14
C ILE A 4 8.37 1.23 1.16
N GLY A 5 8.97 2.22 1.80
CA GLY A 5 9.60 2.05 3.10
C GLY A 5 9.96 3.38 3.75
N GLY A 6 10.33 3.32 5.02
CA GLY A 6 10.72 4.54 5.71
C GLY A 6 10.84 4.40 7.22
N VAL A 7 11.12 5.52 7.85
CA VAL A 7 11.30 5.63 9.30
C VAL A 7 10.64 6.91 9.80
N SER A 8 9.80 6.81 10.82
CA SER A 8 9.30 7.97 11.60
C SER A 8 9.92 7.94 12.99
N SER A 9 10.48 9.06 13.45
CA SER A 9 11.17 9.13 14.75
C SER A 9 11.37 10.58 15.21
N LYS A 10 11.35 10.80 16.52
CA LYS A 10 11.87 12.05 17.11
C LYS A 10 13.37 12.26 16.90
N LYS A 11 14.09 11.16 16.69
CA LYS A 11 15.56 11.14 16.56
C LYS A 11 15.99 10.75 15.15
N ILE A 12 15.32 11.30 14.13
CA ILE A 12 15.57 10.95 12.74
C ILE A 12 17.03 11.22 12.32
N SER A 13 17.70 12.20 12.92
CA SER A 13 19.11 12.52 12.70
C SER A 13 20.08 11.39 13.06
N LEU A 14 19.66 10.43 13.90
CA LEU A 14 20.46 9.25 14.23
C LEU A 14 20.35 8.15 13.18
N ILE A 15 19.43 8.27 12.24
CA ILE A 15 19.28 7.33 11.13
C ILE A 15 20.24 7.72 10.02
N THR A 16 21.24 6.90 9.82
CA THR A 16 22.27 7.18 8.79
C THR A 16 21.72 6.97 7.39
N GLU A 17 22.19 7.77 6.46
CA GLU A 17 21.82 7.67 5.04
C GLU A 17 22.16 6.28 4.47
N GLU A 18 23.29 5.69 4.87
CA GLU A 18 23.69 4.33 4.48
C GLU A 18 22.60 3.29 4.77
N LYS A 19 21.94 3.36 5.95
CA LYS A 19 20.85 2.44 6.31
C LYS A 19 19.64 2.62 5.42
N ILE A 20 19.29 3.86 5.08
CA ILE A 20 18.17 4.18 4.19
C ILE A 20 18.47 3.72 2.77
N LEU A 21 19.67 3.97 2.25
CA LEU A 21 20.09 3.48 0.94
C LEU A 21 20.06 1.94 0.87
N LYS A 22 20.51 1.26 1.93
CA LYS A 22 20.37 -0.20 2.02
C LYS A 22 18.91 -0.64 2.03
N MET A 23 18.04 0.04 2.80
CA MET A 23 16.61 -0.26 2.79
C MET A 23 16.04 -0.16 1.38
N LYS A 24 16.32 0.92 0.67
CA LYS A 24 15.87 1.16 -0.70
C LYS A 24 16.40 0.09 -1.67
N ARG A 25 17.69 -0.23 -1.62
CA ARG A 25 18.31 -1.24 -2.48
C ARG A 25 17.61 -2.60 -2.43
N TYR A 26 17.12 -3.00 -1.27
CA TYR A 26 16.38 -4.26 -1.09
C TYR A 26 14.91 -4.19 -1.50
N LEU A 27 14.49 -3.10 -2.16
CA LEU A 27 13.16 -2.92 -2.76
C LEU A 27 13.21 -2.71 -4.28
N VAL A 28 14.39 -2.51 -4.88
CA VAL A 28 14.56 -2.20 -6.32
C VAL A 28 13.94 -3.28 -7.22
N HIS A 29 14.01 -4.56 -6.83
CA HIS A 29 13.39 -5.65 -7.59
C HIS A 29 11.86 -5.52 -7.72
N ARG A 30 11.22 -4.73 -6.84
CA ARG A 30 9.78 -4.46 -6.88
C ARG A 30 9.43 -3.35 -7.86
N GLY A 31 10.33 -2.41 -8.06
CA GLY A 31 10.10 -1.25 -8.90
C GLY A 31 11.43 -0.75 -9.46
N PRO A 32 11.84 -1.27 -10.61
CA PRO A 32 13.15 -0.96 -11.20
C PRO A 32 13.17 0.30 -12.06
N ASP A 33 12.00 0.91 -12.35
CA ASP A 33 11.89 1.97 -13.37
C ASP A 33 12.29 3.34 -12.84
N ASP A 34 12.05 3.60 -11.54
CA ASP A 34 12.35 4.89 -10.92
C ASP A 34 12.46 4.74 -9.41
N GLU A 35 13.08 5.72 -8.75
CA GLU A 35 13.22 5.74 -7.31
C GLU A 35 13.12 7.17 -6.76
N GLY A 36 12.52 7.28 -5.58
CA GLY A 36 12.38 8.55 -4.90
C GLY A 36 12.58 8.47 -3.39
N HIS A 37 12.77 9.61 -2.79
CA HIS A 37 12.85 9.73 -1.35
C HIS A 37 12.38 11.12 -0.89
N TYR A 38 11.86 11.16 0.33
CA TYR A 38 11.54 12.38 1.07
C TYR A 38 12.19 12.32 2.45
N LYS A 39 12.68 13.45 2.95
CA LYS A 39 13.28 13.54 4.27
C LYS A 39 12.90 14.84 4.94
N SER A 40 12.47 14.75 6.20
CA SER A 40 12.29 15.87 7.11
C SER A 40 12.96 15.58 8.46
N ASN A 41 12.73 16.44 9.44
CA ASN A 41 13.20 16.24 10.82
C ASN A 41 12.41 15.16 11.59
N LYS A 42 11.33 14.62 11.04
CA LYS A 42 10.44 13.63 11.67
C LYS A 42 10.36 12.32 10.93
N ILE A 43 10.63 12.31 9.62
CA ILE A 43 10.39 11.16 8.78
C ILE A 43 11.38 11.07 7.61
N ILE A 44 11.68 9.84 7.22
CA ILE A 44 12.28 9.51 5.93
C ILE A 44 11.34 8.53 5.23
N MET A 45 11.02 8.80 3.98
CA MET A 45 10.19 7.96 3.11
C MET A 45 10.98 7.60 1.86
N ILE A 46 10.90 6.36 1.42
CA ILE A 46 11.54 5.87 0.19
C ILE A 46 10.52 5.18 -0.69
N HIS A 47 10.72 5.28 -1.97
CA HIS A 47 9.92 4.64 -3.00
C HIS A 47 10.81 4.02 -4.09
N THR A 48 10.42 2.85 -4.58
CA THR A 48 10.94 2.24 -5.81
C THR A 48 9.76 1.94 -6.71
N ARG A 49 9.80 2.41 -7.97
CA ARG A 49 8.64 2.48 -8.84
C ARG A 49 8.66 1.42 -9.93
N LEU A 50 7.52 0.76 -10.11
CA LEU A 50 7.12 0.13 -11.36
C LEU A 50 6.05 1.03 -12.00
N ALA A 51 6.40 1.64 -13.14
CA ALA A 51 5.56 2.64 -13.79
C ALA A 51 4.47 1.94 -14.62
N ILE A 52 3.21 2.04 -14.20
CA ILE A 52 2.04 1.44 -14.85
C ILE A 52 1.04 2.51 -15.25
N ILE A 53 0.74 3.47 -14.35
CA ILE A 53 -0.17 4.61 -14.58
C ILE A 53 0.63 5.89 -14.44
N ASP A 54 0.38 6.86 -15.35
CA ASP A 54 1.06 8.14 -15.44
C ASP A 54 2.59 7.99 -15.48
N ILE A 55 3.08 7.34 -16.52
CA ILE A 55 4.50 6.95 -16.67
C ILE A 55 5.44 8.11 -16.40
N LYS A 56 5.12 9.30 -16.89
CA LYS A 56 5.98 10.51 -16.82
C LYS A 56 5.74 11.33 -15.55
N GLY A 57 4.48 11.49 -15.12
CA GLY A 57 4.09 12.41 -14.05
C GLY A 57 3.92 11.72 -12.68
N GLY A 58 3.67 10.42 -12.65
CA GLY A 58 3.36 9.67 -11.42
C GLY A 58 4.60 9.27 -10.58
N VAL A 59 5.66 10.08 -10.59
CA VAL A 59 6.84 9.87 -9.74
C VAL A 59 6.45 10.02 -8.28
N GLN A 60 7.00 9.16 -7.43
CA GLN A 60 6.75 9.20 -6.00
C GLN A 60 8.07 9.41 -5.22
N PRO A 61 8.05 10.05 -4.03
CA PRO A 61 6.86 10.51 -3.29
C PRO A 61 6.07 11.62 -4.01
N ILE A 62 4.72 11.52 -4.01
CA ILE A 62 3.86 12.64 -4.43
C ILE A 62 3.84 13.64 -3.28
N GLU A 63 4.19 14.88 -3.58
CA GLU A 63 4.38 15.90 -2.55
C GLU A 63 3.63 17.19 -2.89
N ASN A 64 2.90 17.73 -1.91
CA ASN A 64 2.34 19.09 -1.97
C ASN A 64 2.71 19.88 -0.68
N SER A 65 2.12 21.04 -0.49
CA SER A 65 2.37 21.87 0.70
C SER A 65 2.09 21.15 2.03
N ASP A 66 1.07 20.29 2.05
CA ASP A 66 0.50 19.73 3.27
C ASP A 66 0.83 18.24 3.47
N TYR A 67 1.09 17.53 2.37
CA TYR A 67 1.21 16.07 2.38
C TYR A 67 2.42 15.57 1.59
N THR A 68 2.90 14.38 1.98
CA THR A 68 3.84 13.57 1.20
C THR A 68 3.37 12.13 1.21
N LEU A 69 3.24 11.51 0.03
CA LEU A 69 2.69 10.17 -0.15
C LEU A 69 3.68 9.24 -0.85
N THR A 70 3.83 8.03 -0.31
CA THR A 70 4.34 6.87 -1.05
C THR A 70 3.31 5.75 -1.04
N ALA A 71 3.04 5.15 -2.20
CA ALA A 71 2.06 4.10 -2.36
C ALA A 71 2.57 2.96 -3.25
N ASN A 72 2.13 1.75 -2.95
CA ASN A 72 2.31 0.57 -3.76
C ASN A 72 0.94 -0.03 -4.02
N GLY A 73 0.42 0.11 -5.22
CA GLY A 73 -0.90 -0.40 -5.56
C GLY A 73 -1.53 0.30 -6.73
N GLU A 74 -2.84 0.13 -6.83
CA GLU A 74 -3.71 0.78 -7.80
C GLU A 74 -5.04 1.12 -7.14
N ILE A 75 -5.52 2.34 -7.38
CA ILE A 75 -6.83 2.83 -6.95
C ILE A 75 -7.74 2.82 -8.17
N TYR A 76 -8.58 1.81 -8.29
CA TYR A 76 -9.41 1.56 -9.48
C TYR A 76 -10.47 2.62 -9.72
N ASN A 77 -10.97 3.24 -8.65
CA ASN A 77 -12.01 4.27 -8.72
C ASN A 77 -11.46 5.70 -8.62
N ASP A 78 -10.19 5.95 -8.97
CA ASP A 78 -9.59 7.28 -8.86
C ASP A 78 -10.29 8.32 -9.75
N LEU A 79 -10.75 7.95 -10.95
CA LEU A 79 -11.47 8.86 -11.82
C LEU A 79 -12.82 9.31 -11.25
N GLU A 80 -13.50 8.43 -10.49
CA GLU A 80 -14.73 8.77 -9.76
C GLU A 80 -14.41 9.70 -8.59
N ILE A 81 -13.37 9.39 -7.81
CA ILE A 81 -12.90 10.22 -6.70
C ILE A 81 -12.52 11.62 -7.20
N ARG A 82 -11.83 11.73 -8.35
CA ARG A 82 -11.47 13.01 -8.96
C ARG A 82 -12.69 13.84 -9.32
N LYS A 83 -13.74 13.23 -9.86
CA LYS A 83 -15.02 13.88 -10.17
C LYS A 83 -15.78 14.32 -8.91
N GLU A 84 -15.78 13.49 -7.85
CA GLU A 84 -16.43 13.84 -6.58
C GLU A 84 -15.69 14.95 -5.81
N ASN A 85 -14.38 15.07 -6.01
CA ASN A 85 -13.53 16.01 -5.28
C ASN A 85 -12.82 17.02 -6.20
N GLU A 86 -13.59 17.74 -7.01
CA GLU A 86 -13.11 18.76 -7.95
C GLU A 86 -12.36 19.93 -7.28
N LYS A 87 -12.59 20.14 -5.98
CA LYS A 87 -11.91 21.20 -5.23
C LYS A 87 -10.46 20.89 -4.93
N TYR A 88 -10.10 19.61 -4.87
CA TYR A 88 -8.71 19.19 -4.69
C TYR A 88 -7.92 19.42 -5.98
N LYS A 89 -6.80 20.11 -5.88
CA LYS A 89 -5.94 20.41 -7.04
C LYS A 89 -4.94 19.29 -7.25
N TYR A 90 -5.30 18.33 -8.10
CA TYR A 90 -4.42 17.24 -8.49
C TYR A 90 -3.18 17.76 -9.23
N GLN A 91 -2.02 17.22 -8.88
CA GLN A 91 -0.72 17.59 -9.49
C GLN A 91 -0.25 16.54 -10.51
N THR A 92 -0.76 15.31 -10.39
CA THR A 92 -0.36 14.17 -11.22
C THR A 92 -1.57 13.50 -11.86
N GLY A 93 -1.33 12.68 -12.90
CA GLY A 93 -2.30 11.74 -13.43
C GLY A 93 -2.34 10.41 -12.66
N SER A 94 -1.48 10.25 -11.64
CA SER A 94 -1.40 9.02 -10.86
C SER A 94 -2.68 8.79 -10.05
N ASP A 95 -3.20 7.57 -10.11
CA ASP A 95 -4.31 7.09 -9.30
C ASP A 95 -4.03 7.18 -7.79
N SER A 96 -2.76 6.99 -7.41
CA SER A 96 -2.31 7.06 -6.01
C SER A 96 -2.57 8.41 -5.36
N GLU A 97 -2.62 9.51 -6.12
CA GLU A 97 -2.90 10.85 -5.59
C GLU A 97 -4.33 10.96 -5.00
N SER A 98 -5.24 10.08 -5.43
CA SER A 98 -6.58 9.99 -4.83
C SER A 98 -6.56 9.64 -3.34
N ILE A 99 -5.48 8.99 -2.84
CA ILE A 99 -5.29 8.73 -1.41
C ILE A 99 -5.17 10.05 -0.63
N ILE A 100 -4.39 11.01 -1.16
CA ILE A 100 -4.27 12.36 -0.56
C ILE A 100 -5.62 13.07 -0.64
N SER A 101 -6.25 13.04 -1.80
CA SER A 101 -7.51 13.73 -2.06
C SER A 101 -8.64 13.31 -1.11
N VAL A 102 -8.81 12.01 -0.87
CA VAL A 102 -9.85 11.54 0.07
C VAL A 102 -9.49 11.86 1.52
N TYR A 103 -8.21 11.84 1.89
CA TYR A 103 -7.78 12.21 3.23
C TYR A 103 -7.96 13.71 3.49
N ASP A 104 -7.59 14.55 2.54
CA ASP A 104 -7.76 16.01 2.63
C ASP A 104 -9.22 16.42 2.86
N ASN A 105 -10.15 15.75 2.16
CA ASN A 105 -11.57 16.07 2.21
C ASN A 105 -12.32 15.42 3.39
N PHE A 106 -11.98 14.19 3.75
CA PHE A 106 -12.75 13.37 4.70
C PHE A 106 -11.93 12.83 5.88
N GLY A 107 -10.65 13.19 5.99
CA GLY A 107 -9.74 12.63 7.00
C GLY A 107 -9.59 11.10 6.87
N ILE A 108 -9.41 10.43 7.99
CA ILE A 108 -9.22 8.97 8.04
C ILE A 108 -10.40 8.20 7.41
N ASP A 109 -11.63 8.69 7.58
CA ASP A 109 -12.81 8.04 7.00
C ASP A 109 -12.83 8.06 5.47
N GLY A 110 -12.10 8.98 4.85
CA GLY A 110 -11.94 9.06 3.40
C GLY A 110 -11.35 7.78 2.79
N PHE A 111 -10.50 7.07 3.51
CA PHE A 111 -9.91 5.83 3.01
C PHE A 111 -10.92 4.70 2.78
N LYS A 112 -12.10 4.77 3.39
CA LYS A 112 -13.22 3.84 3.12
C LYS A 112 -13.77 3.96 1.70
N LYS A 113 -13.56 5.10 1.04
CA LYS A 113 -13.99 5.36 -0.33
C LYS A 113 -13.08 4.71 -1.37
N LEU A 114 -11.84 4.36 -1.01
CA LEU A 114 -10.88 3.76 -1.93
C LEU A 114 -11.32 2.35 -2.33
N ARG A 115 -11.39 2.11 -3.62
CA ARG A 115 -11.54 0.79 -4.23
C ARG A 115 -10.26 0.45 -4.98
N GLY A 116 -9.56 -0.58 -4.51
CA GLY A 116 -8.25 -0.93 -5.11
C GLY A 116 -7.47 -1.93 -4.31
N MET A 117 -6.27 -2.19 -4.76
CA MET A 117 -5.26 -2.98 -4.07
C MET A 117 -4.09 -2.07 -3.72
N PHE A 118 -3.87 -1.78 -2.45
CA PHE A 118 -2.89 -0.77 -2.04
C PHE A 118 -2.26 -1.01 -0.67
N ALA A 119 -1.05 -0.52 -0.54
CA ALA A 119 -0.42 -0.18 0.72
C ALA A 119 0.22 1.21 0.56
N PHE A 120 0.03 2.08 1.53
CA PHE A 120 0.54 3.44 1.45
C PHE A 120 1.14 3.93 2.77
N ALA A 121 1.96 4.97 2.66
CA ALA A 121 2.43 5.80 3.75
C ALA A 121 2.21 7.27 3.35
N LEU A 122 1.37 7.96 4.12
CA LEU A 122 1.01 9.37 3.95
C LEU A 122 1.52 10.16 5.14
N PHE A 123 2.34 11.16 4.92
CA PHE A 123 2.80 12.08 5.95
C PHE A 123 2.01 13.39 5.90
N ASP A 124 1.27 13.67 6.96
CA ASP A 124 0.61 14.96 7.18
C ASP A 124 1.62 15.91 7.81
N LYS A 125 2.06 16.90 7.05
CA LYS A 125 3.12 17.85 7.45
C LYS A 125 2.64 18.81 8.55
N LYS A 126 1.33 19.14 8.59
CA LYS A 126 0.75 20.04 9.59
C LYS A 126 0.59 19.36 10.95
N LYS A 127 0.14 18.09 10.95
CA LYS A 127 -0.02 17.32 12.17
C LYS A 127 1.27 16.65 12.63
N GLU A 128 2.28 16.59 11.76
CA GLU A 128 3.52 15.82 11.92
C GLU A 128 3.23 14.32 12.18
N GLU A 129 2.23 13.77 11.49
CA GLU A 129 1.76 12.40 11.65
C GLU A 129 2.00 11.59 10.37
N LEU A 130 2.51 10.37 10.56
CA LEU A 130 2.60 9.39 9.49
C LEU A 130 1.39 8.46 9.57
N ILE A 131 0.67 8.31 8.47
CA ILE A 131 -0.48 7.43 8.34
C ILE A 131 -0.07 6.28 7.42
N ILE A 132 -0.17 5.05 7.90
CA ILE A 132 0.11 3.86 7.11
C ILE A 132 -1.18 3.07 6.94
N GLY A 133 -1.51 2.74 5.69
CA GLY A 133 -2.72 2.01 5.36
C GLY A 133 -2.49 0.82 4.45
N ARG A 134 -3.40 -0.15 4.57
CA ARG A 134 -3.44 -1.36 3.74
C ARG A 134 -4.86 -1.63 3.26
N ASP A 135 -4.98 -2.10 2.03
CA ASP A 135 -6.26 -2.43 1.40
C ASP A 135 -7.09 -3.45 2.23
N PRO A 136 -8.43 -3.45 2.07
CA PRO A 136 -9.33 -4.31 2.85
C PRO A 136 -9.07 -5.81 2.73
N PHE A 137 -8.46 -6.25 1.62
CA PHE A 137 -8.14 -7.66 1.38
C PHE A 137 -6.68 -8.00 1.71
N GLY A 138 -5.84 -6.99 2.00
CA GLY A 138 -4.42 -7.15 2.28
C GLY A 138 -3.63 -7.66 1.09
N ILE A 139 -4.00 -7.28 -0.13
CA ILE A 139 -3.35 -7.70 -1.37
C ILE A 139 -1.92 -7.16 -1.44
N LYS A 140 -1.75 -5.88 -1.13
CA LYS A 140 -0.41 -5.29 -1.11
C LYS A 140 0.23 -5.44 0.27
N PRO A 141 1.49 -5.88 0.34
CA PRO A 141 2.18 -6.10 1.61
C PRO A 141 2.72 -4.80 2.20
N ILE A 142 2.65 -4.70 3.53
CA ILE A 142 3.40 -3.73 4.31
C ILE A 142 3.69 -4.30 5.70
N TYR A 143 4.93 -4.14 6.15
CA TYR A 143 5.45 -4.62 7.41
C TYR A 143 6.02 -3.47 8.21
N PHE A 144 6.02 -3.61 9.53
CA PHE A 144 6.60 -2.60 10.41
C PHE A 144 7.21 -3.21 11.67
N CYS A 145 8.08 -2.44 12.31
CA CYS A 145 8.57 -2.69 13.66
C CYS A 145 8.77 -1.36 14.39
N ILE A 146 8.84 -1.44 15.71
CA ILE A 146 9.17 -0.29 16.56
C ILE A 146 10.44 -0.60 17.31
N LYS A 147 11.41 0.31 17.27
CA LYS A 147 12.67 0.18 18.00
C LYS A 147 13.17 1.56 18.44
N ASP A 148 13.48 1.66 19.70
CA ASP A 148 14.11 2.86 20.30
C ASP A 148 13.35 4.17 19.97
N GLY A 149 12.00 4.13 20.01
CA GLY A 149 11.15 5.28 19.66
C GLY A 149 11.16 5.62 18.16
N SER A 150 11.49 4.67 17.32
CA SER A 150 11.43 4.77 15.87
C SER A 150 10.45 3.74 15.31
N PHE A 151 9.49 4.18 14.53
CA PHE A 151 8.61 3.35 13.73
C PHE A 151 9.24 3.15 12.34
N ILE A 152 9.53 1.89 12.00
CA ILE A 152 10.19 1.51 10.75
C ILE A 152 9.20 0.68 9.94
N TYR A 153 9.00 1.00 8.67
CA TYR A 153 8.09 0.27 7.80
C TYR A 153 8.69 -0.05 6.45
N SER A 154 8.20 -1.10 5.80
CA SER A 154 8.59 -1.46 4.44
C SER A 154 7.59 -2.44 3.82
N SER A 155 7.54 -2.46 2.48
CA SER A 155 6.82 -3.49 1.71
C SER A 155 7.33 -4.90 1.98
N GLU A 156 8.59 -5.05 2.43
CA GLU A 156 9.21 -6.35 2.69
C GLU A 156 10.03 -6.36 3.99
N PRO A 157 9.91 -7.43 4.81
CA PRO A 157 10.72 -7.57 6.03
C PRO A 157 12.22 -7.56 5.76
N GLN A 158 12.64 -8.14 4.62
CA GLN A 158 14.04 -8.21 4.23
C GLN A 158 14.69 -6.83 4.13
N SER A 159 13.98 -5.84 3.62
CA SER A 159 14.46 -4.46 3.52
C SER A 159 14.75 -3.86 4.89
N ILE A 160 13.88 -4.10 5.89
CA ILE A 160 14.09 -3.68 7.29
C ILE A 160 15.34 -4.35 7.88
N ILE A 161 15.46 -5.67 7.73
CA ILE A 161 16.54 -6.46 8.31
C ILE A 161 17.89 -6.10 7.69
N LYS A 162 17.96 -6.08 6.36
CA LYS A 162 19.19 -5.81 5.62
C LYS A 162 19.70 -4.38 5.76
N SER A 163 18.81 -3.43 6.06
CA SER A 163 19.20 -2.07 6.42
C SER A 163 19.92 -1.97 7.78
N LYS A 164 19.84 -3.03 8.61
CA LYS A 164 20.30 -3.04 10.00
C LYS A 164 19.60 -2.00 10.91
N LEU A 165 18.42 -1.52 10.51
CA LEU A 165 17.58 -0.70 11.38
C LEU A 165 16.96 -1.55 12.49
N PHE A 166 16.65 -2.81 12.17
CA PHE A 166 16.11 -3.78 13.12
C PHE A 166 16.73 -5.16 12.86
N ASN A 167 17.18 -5.84 13.91
CA ASN A 167 17.75 -7.19 13.84
C ASN A 167 16.87 -8.14 14.66
N PRO A 168 15.94 -8.85 14.02
CA PRO A 168 15.02 -9.75 14.72
C PRO A 168 15.66 -11.10 15.03
N ASN A 169 15.19 -11.73 16.09
CA ASN A 169 15.34 -13.17 16.29
C ASN A 169 14.23 -13.93 15.51
N ILE A 170 14.48 -15.20 15.22
CA ILE A 170 13.48 -16.07 14.60
C ILE A 170 12.50 -16.59 15.65
N GLY A 171 11.19 -16.50 15.33
CA GLY A 171 10.11 -17.00 16.16
C GLY A 171 9.79 -18.48 15.86
N VAL A 172 10.23 -19.40 16.71
CA VAL A 172 10.06 -20.86 16.48
C VAL A 172 8.61 -21.25 16.21
N ASN A 173 7.65 -20.69 16.95
CA ASN A 173 6.24 -21.02 16.75
C ASN A 173 5.72 -20.58 15.39
N LYS A 174 6.14 -19.41 14.90
CA LYS A 174 5.77 -18.92 13.56
C LYS A 174 6.48 -19.67 12.44
N VAL A 175 7.68 -20.19 12.68
CA VAL A 175 8.33 -21.12 11.74
C VAL A 175 7.56 -22.42 11.64
N LYS A 176 7.09 -23.00 12.75
CA LYS A 176 6.24 -24.20 12.73
C LYS A 176 4.95 -23.96 11.94
N GLU A 177 4.28 -22.84 12.18
CA GLU A 177 3.07 -22.42 11.45
C GLU A 177 3.35 -22.28 9.95
N LEU A 178 4.45 -21.61 9.58
CA LEU A 178 4.86 -21.46 8.18
C LEU A 178 5.10 -22.81 7.49
N LEU A 179 5.74 -23.76 8.19
CA LEU A 179 5.98 -25.10 7.63
C LEU A 179 4.69 -25.91 7.45
N GLN A 180 3.70 -25.70 8.32
CA GLN A 180 2.42 -26.38 8.23
C GLN A 180 1.46 -25.77 7.20
N LEU A 181 1.36 -24.42 7.19
CA LEU A 181 0.35 -23.69 6.42
C LEU A 181 0.91 -23.06 5.14
N GLN A 182 2.23 -23.06 4.94
CA GLN A 182 2.94 -22.35 3.87
C GLN A 182 2.86 -20.80 3.97
N PHE A 183 2.26 -20.26 5.04
CA PHE A 183 2.19 -18.84 5.36
C PHE A 183 2.08 -18.62 6.87
N CYS A 184 2.34 -17.38 7.33
CA CYS A 184 2.07 -16.97 8.71
C CYS A 184 0.72 -16.27 8.78
N SER A 185 -0.19 -16.74 9.66
CA SER A 185 -1.48 -16.11 9.91
C SER A 185 -1.34 -14.86 10.80
N GLY A 186 -2.33 -13.98 10.70
CA GLY A 186 -2.42 -12.80 11.55
C GLY A 186 -1.32 -11.75 11.32
N ARG A 187 -0.95 -11.05 12.38
CA ARG A 187 -0.05 -9.90 12.36
C ARG A 187 1.43 -10.27 12.48
N GLU A 188 1.72 -11.33 13.21
CA GLU A 188 3.09 -11.76 13.48
C GLU A 188 3.73 -12.42 12.26
N THR A 189 5.04 -12.25 12.14
CA THR A 189 5.88 -12.91 11.14
C THR A 189 6.84 -13.91 11.81
N ILE A 190 7.61 -14.65 11.02
CA ILE A 190 8.70 -15.49 11.54
C ILE A 190 9.79 -14.65 12.22
N PHE A 191 9.87 -13.35 11.95
CA PHE A 191 10.83 -12.41 12.53
C PHE A 191 10.21 -11.75 13.75
N LYS A 192 10.64 -12.11 14.96
CA LYS A 192 10.12 -11.52 16.22
C LYS A 192 10.26 -10.00 16.20
N GLY A 193 9.15 -9.30 16.46
CA GLY A 193 9.10 -7.83 16.50
C GLY A 193 8.90 -7.17 15.12
N ILE A 194 8.85 -7.94 14.02
CA ILE A 194 8.37 -7.44 12.73
C ILE A 194 6.94 -7.93 12.53
N TYR A 195 6.05 -6.98 12.36
CA TYR A 195 4.62 -7.19 12.23
C TYR A 195 4.16 -6.86 10.81
N ARG A 196 3.14 -7.56 10.34
CA ARG A 196 2.42 -7.24 9.12
C ARG A 196 1.20 -6.37 9.47
N LEU A 197 0.97 -5.32 8.71
CA LEU A 197 -0.27 -4.55 8.80
C LEU A 197 -1.43 -5.45 8.37
N ARG A 198 -2.52 -5.48 9.16
CA ARG A 198 -3.69 -6.32 8.87
C ARG A 198 -4.44 -5.79 7.66
N PRO A 199 -5.21 -6.64 6.96
CA PRO A 199 -6.15 -6.19 5.94
C PRO A 199 -7.08 -5.09 6.48
N GLY A 200 -7.25 -4.00 5.73
CA GLY A 200 -8.07 -2.86 6.10
C GLY A 200 -7.56 -2.04 7.28
N GLU A 201 -6.35 -2.27 7.76
CA GLU A 201 -5.79 -1.54 8.90
C GLU A 201 -5.13 -0.24 8.48
N ILE A 202 -5.43 0.80 9.25
CA ILE A 202 -4.78 2.11 9.22
C ILE A 202 -4.13 2.35 10.57
N LEU A 203 -2.85 2.71 10.58
CA LEU A 203 -2.13 3.16 11.77
C LEU A 203 -1.79 4.64 11.62
N ILE A 204 -1.97 5.39 12.70
CA ILE A 204 -1.46 6.76 12.83
C ILE A 204 -0.24 6.72 13.75
N ILE A 205 0.85 7.27 13.29
CA ILE A 205 2.13 7.27 13.97
C ILE A 205 2.55 8.71 14.26
N LYS A 206 2.83 8.99 15.51
CA LYS A 206 3.36 10.27 15.96
C LYS A 206 4.65 10.05 16.71
N ASP A 207 5.70 10.79 16.33
CA ASP A 207 6.99 10.73 17.01
C ASP A 207 7.58 9.31 17.14
N GLY A 208 7.36 8.46 16.13
CA GLY A 208 7.87 7.08 16.10
C GLY A 208 7.06 6.06 16.89
N ASN A 209 5.88 6.44 17.42
CA ASN A 209 4.99 5.54 18.16
C ASN A 209 3.61 5.51 17.50
N ILE A 210 2.92 4.37 17.62
CA ILE A 210 1.53 4.26 17.18
C ILE A 210 0.67 5.04 18.17
N SER A 211 -0.02 6.07 17.68
CA SER A 211 -0.99 6.86 18.45
C SER A 211 -2.41 6.31 18.32
N GLU A 212 -2.78 5.85 17.10
CA GLU A 212 -4.12 5.33 16.83
C GLU A 212 -4.07 4.15 15.86
N SER A 213 -5.09 3.30 15.93
CA SER A 213 -5.29 2.17 15.00
C SER A 213 -6.76 2.06 14.65
N HIS A 214 -7.06 2.03 13.35
CA HIS A 214 -8.40 1.85 12.80
C HIS A 214 -8.43 0.62 11.90
N ILE A 215 -9.55 -0.09 11.85
CA ILE A 215 -9.77 -1.21 10.93
C ILE A 215 -11.03 -0.92 10.13
N PHE A 216 -10.86 -0.77 8.82
CA PHE A 216 -11.96 -0.60 7.90
C PHE A 216 -12.25 -1.94 7.21
N GLN A 217 -13.07 -2.77 7.86
CA GLN A 217 -13.61 -3.96 7.21
C GLN A 217 -14.94 -3.60 6.54
N LYS A 218 -15.04 -3.87 5.25
CA LYS A 218 -16.31 -3.79 4.50
C LYS A 218 -17.24 -4.99 4.78
N THR A 219 -17.09 -5.66 5.90
CA THR A 219 -17.93 -6.80 6.29
C THR A 219 -19.21 -6.38 7.03
N ASP A 220 -19.66 -5.13 6.85
CA ASP A 220 -20.95 -4.73 7.35
C ASP A 220 -22.02 -5.58 6.69
N SER A 221 -22.51 -6.54 7.47
CA SER A 221 -23.71 -7.33 7.24
C SER A 221 -23.98 -7.61 5.75
N LEU A 222 -23.48 -8.75 5.29
CA LEU A 222 -24.04 -9.40 4.13
C LEU A 222 -25.55 -9.57 4.41
N LYS A 223 -26.35 -8.56 4.06
CA LYS A 223 -27.78 -8.76 3.88
C LYS A 223 -27.87 -9.91 2.91
N LYS A 224 -28.59 -10.97 3.26
CA LYS A 224 -28.92 -12.05 2.31
C LYS A 224 -29.69 -11.39 1.16
N THR A 225 -28.96 -10.94 0.17
CA THR A 225 -29.51 -10.52 -1.10
C THR A 225 -29.60 -11.79 -1.94
N ILE A 226 -30.75 -12.06 -2.49
CA ILE A 226 -30.88 -13.10 -3.52
C ILE A 226 -30.12 -12.54 -4.71
N ILE A 227 -28.97 -13.15 -5.02
CA ILE A 227 -28.10 -12.79 -6.14
C ILE A 227 -28.52 -13.72 -7.28
N ASN A 228 -28.92 -13.16 -8.42
CA ASN A 228 -29.14 -13.92 -9.64
C ASN A 228 -27.87 -13.98 -10.50
N ASP A 229 -27.88 -14.79 -11.53
CA ASP A 229 -26.71 -14.99 -12.40
C ASP A 229 -26.34 -13.73 -13.17
N ASP A 230 -27.32 -12.92 -13.55
CA ASP A 230 -27.10 -11.65 -14.26
C ASP A 230 -26.39 -10.62 -13.36
N ASP A 231 -26.76 -10.53 -12.07
CA ASP A 231 -26.09 -9.67 -11.10
C ASP A 231 -24.60 -10.07 -10.92
N ILE A 232 -24.33 -11.39 -10.92
CA ILE A 232 -22.96 -11.92 -10.82
C ILE A 232 -22.15 -11.53 -12.07
N LEU A 233 -22.75 -11.74 -13.24
CA LEU A 233 -22.09 -11.42 -14.53
C LEU A 233 -21.78 -9.93 -14.63
N GLU A 234 -22.75 -9.07 -14.29
CA GLU A 234 -22.55 -7.61 -14.28
C GLU A 234 -21.38 -7.20 -13.37
N LYS A 235 -21.31 -7.75 -12.15
CA LYS A 235 -20.25 -7.45 -11.20
C LYS A 235 -18.88 -7.98 -11.64
N LEU A 236 -18.83 -9.11 -12.29
CA LEU A 236 -17.62 -9.65 -12.88
C LEU A 236 -17.13 -8.77 -14.03
N GLN A 237 -18.01 -8.36 -14.93
CA GLN A 237 -17.69 -7.46 -16.05
C GLN A 237 -17.17 -6.13 -15.54
N GLU A 238 -17.88 -5.48 -14.59
CA GLU A 238 -17.42 -4.25 -13.94
C GLU A 238 -16.02 -4.41 -13.34
N SER A 239 -15.82 -5.49 -12.57
CA SER A 239 -14.55 -5.75 -11.91
C SER A 239 -13.41 -5.94 -12.93
N VAL A 240 -13.60 -6.78 -13.94
CA VAL A 240 -12.58 -7.03 -14.97
C VAL A 240 -12.26 -5.73 -15.73
N SER A 241 -13.26 -4.94 -16.11
CA SER A 241 -13.08 -3.66 -16.80
C SER A 241 -12.20 -2.70 -15.98
N LEU A 242 -12.50 -2.54 -14.69
CA LEU A 242 -11.73 -1.65 -13.80
C LEU A 242 -10.26 -2.07 -13.63
N HIS A 243 -9.98 -3.38 -13.65
CA HIS A 243 -8.63 -3.90 -13.50
C HIS A 243 -7.77 -3.79 -14.78
N GLN A 244 -8.35 -3.44 -15.91
CA GLN A 244 -7.63 -3.30 -17.18
C GLN A 244 -7.00 -1.93 -17.40
N ARG A 245 -7.21 -0.99 -16.48
CA ARG A 245 -6.61 0.34 -16.59
C ARG A 245 -5.10 0.28 -16.48
N SER A 246 -4.41 0.66 -17.56
CA SER A 246 -2.94 0.68 -17.64
C SER A 246 -2.49 1.57 -18.78
N ASP A 247 -1.41 2.33 -18.60
CA ASP A 247 -0.74 3.12 -19.66
C ASP A 247 0.36 2.30 -20.34
N VAL A 248 0.54 1.03 -19.93
CA VAL A 248 1.51 0.09 -20.51
C VAL A 248 0.79 -1.18 -20.98
N PRO A 249 1.36 -1.93 -21.93
CA PRO A 249 0.82 -3.23 -22.31
C PRO A 249 0.72 -4.18 -21.11
N TYR A 250 -0.39 -4.89 -21.00
CA TYR A 250 -0.63 -5.88 -19.96
C TYR A 250 -1.14 -7.19 -20.57
N GLY A 251 -1.10 -8.26 -19.79
CA GLY A 251 -1.56 -9.57 -20.23
C GLY A 251 -2.06 -10.42 -19.05
N LEU A 252 -2.64 -11.56 -19.40
CA LEU A 252 -3.17 -12.53 -18.45
C LEU A 252 -2.29 -13.78 -18.41
N PHE A 253 -1.89 -14.21 -17.21
CA PHE A 253 -1.37 -15.55 -17.00
C PHE A 253 -2.51 -16.56 -17.06
N PHE A 254 -2.61 -17.26 -18.20
CA PHE A 254 -3.70 -18.19 -18.49
C PHE A 254 -3.32 -19.62 -18.05
N SER A 255 -4.00 -20.14 -17.02
CA SER A 255 -3.76 -21.49 -16.49
C SER A 255 -4.56 -22.58 -17.19
N GLY A 256 -5.54 -22.24 -18.04
CA GLY A 256 -6.49 -23.17 -18.65
C GLY A 256 -7.64 -23.59 -17.71
N GLY A 257 -7.69 -23.07 -16.48
CA GLY A 257 -8.79 -23.32 -15.55
C GLY A 257 -10.00 -22.43 -15.84
N ILE A 258 -11.16 -22.78 -15.25
CA ILE A 258 -12.43 -22.07 -15.47
C ILE A 258 -12.32 -20.59 -15.10
N ASP A 259 -11.70 -20.25 -13.98
CA ASP A 259 -11.58 -18.87 -13.50
C ASP A 259 -10.79 -18.00 -14.49
N SER A 260 -9.61 -18.49 -14.93
CA SER A 260 -8.78 -17.78 -15.90
C SER A 260 -9.44 -17.67 -17.28
N SER A 261 -10.27 -18.67 -17.65
CA SER A 261 -11.03 -18.64 -18.91
C SER A 261 -12.14 -17.60 -18.89
N ILE A 262 -12.86 -17.47 -17.76
CA ILE A 262 -13.87 -16.42 -17.58
C ILE A 262 -13.22 -15.05 -17.63
N VAL A 263 -12.11 -14.84 -16.93
CA VAL A 263 -11.39 -13.55 -16.95
C VAL A 263 -10.92 -13.24 -18.36
N LEU A 264 -10.33 -14.20 -19.12
CA LEU A 264 -9.89 -14.00 -20.50
C LEU A 264 -11.05 -13.60 -21.41
N TYR A 265 -12.17 -14.31 -21.30
CA TYR A 265 -13.39 -14.00 -22.07
C TYR A 265 -13.88 -12.58 -21.78
N LEU A 266 -14.00 -12.20 -20.52
CA LEU A 266 -14.45 -10.89 -20.13
C LEU A 266 -13.48 -9.79 -20.59
N MET A 267 -12.15 -10.02 -20.49
CA MET A 267 -11.14 -9.09 -21.00
C MET A 267 -11.32 -8.87 -22.51
N SER A 268 -11.65 -9.92 -23.27
CA SER A 268 -11.85 -9.81 -24.73
C SER A 268 -13.08 -9.01 -25.14
N LEU A 269 -14.01 -8.73 -24.21
CA LEU A 269 -15.18 -7.88 -24.48
C LEU A 269 -14.84 -6.38 -24.44
N PHE A 270 -13.72 -6.01 -23.83
CA PHE A 270 -13.32 -4.61 -23.60
C PHE A 270 -12.10 -4.17 -24.41
N ASN A 271 -11.47 -5.11 -25.18
CA ASN A 271 -10.29 -4.87 -26.02
C ASN A 271 -10.55 -5.13 -27.51
#